data_47bac8311f3743076258e74f3b59ca2b
#
_entry.id   47bac8311f3743076258e74f3b59ca2b
#
_cell.length_a   1.000
_cell.length_b   1.000
_cell.length_c   1.000
_cell.angle_alpha   90.00
_cell.angle_beta   90.00
_cell.angle_gamma   90.00
#
_symmetry.space_group_name_H-M   'P 1'
#
loop_
_entity.id
_entity.type
_entity.pdbx_description
1 polymer ?
#
loop_
_entity_poly.entity_id
_entity_poly.type
_entity_poly.pdbx_seq_one_letter_code
_entity_poly.pdbx_strand_id
1 'polypeptide(L)'
;MTADELRKRGESTPATPSPHQWPSVATVLGCSSVAAVVVAVDTYFSAQDGFLAQPPNYEGIGYMQFARTAYLLLRSLHVRTALHELDSIAPLWTLIQTLQYFVIGDGTWQAFTVRFWPVALLLILVYWIVRARATREIAIAAVAFTALLPMVSASVRASSWEFLTGQANYADTWNLDDLRPDFLAAVLTLWSIASLAEHHRAPRRSTYFVSAAFAAAAVLAKPSTSAVALAAWALALGVLWFWRRGMATVRLTALAVSLLVILLIPWGLVGGGIVQTIARLYEGSVTYGATYFPKVDLTERLTYYLGQLPNQLGQIESAFVILGSLFLTVMMLRRRLDRSEVMYAGFIAFFYVAFSIPSAEVPNVGEWLSLSVWIFFLAGASRLLSSRWPQKVRRVSPATLGAVGIYILLVYSLGMVALSNWPGNERRSNAQLQTVTTQLAQEMGRHISAADCFTYAPGPGWPASLEYLLLDSSGAAPVNTPIDVDPTTTTIDDYLLSARRCAAVIVYREDIAQVAQAFFTPVVRQPYLRALAQWVRSPDSGYALDQTWRFSDLAPIGPHALGHYQGVSLTVDLYLRSSGG
;
A
#
# COMPACT_ATOMS: atom_id res chain seq x y z
N MET A 1 -38.29 35.24 15.63
CA MET A 1 -38.01 35.86 14.32
C MET A 1 -38.22 34.76 13.27
N THR A 2 -39.19 34.93 12.44
CA THR A 2 -39.58 33.95 11.42
C THR A 2 -38.72 34.14 10.14
N ALA A 3 -38.63 33.11 9.30
CA ALA A 3 -37.88 33.18 8.03
C ALA A 3 -38.37 34.33 7.11
N ASP A 4 -39.61 34.76 7.25
CA ASP A 4 -40.21 35.90 6.52
C ASP A 4 -39.71 37.25 7.00
N GLU A 5 -39.35 37.41 8.29
CA GLU A 5 -38.77 38.66 8.82
C GLU A 5 -37.32 38.86 8.35
N LEU A 6 -36.58 37.75 8.14
CA LEU A 6 -35.21 37.78 7.57
C LEU A 6 -35.22 38.13 6.07
N ARG A 7 -36.23 37.65 5.33
CA ARG A 7 -36.40 37.97 3.91
C ARG A 7 -36.72 39.45 3.66
N LYS A 8 -37.44 40.09 4.59
CA LYS A 8 -37.76 41.52 4.51
C LYS A 8 -36.58 42.46 4.79
N ARG A 9 -35.50 41.96 5.42
CA ARG A 9 -34.30 42.79 5.72
C ARG A 9 -33.24 42.73 4.61
N GLY A 10 -33.45 42.04 3.50
CA GLY A 10 -32.45 41.94 2.43
C GLY A 10 -31.15 41.25 2.87
N GLU A 11 -31.13 40.61 4.05
CA GLU A 11 -30.02 39.78 4.47
C GLU A 11 -30.08 38.50 3.61
N SER A 12 -29.19 38.45 2.60
CA SER A 12 -28.97 37.23 1.85
C SER A 12 -28.66 36.11 2.84
N THR A 13 -29.59 35.19 3.03
CA THR A 13 -29.32 33.93 3.72
C THR A 13 -28.05 33.39 3.12
N PRO A 14 -26.99 33.14 3.93
CA PRO A 14 -25.75 32.61 3.40
C PRO A 14 -26.14 31.37 2.59
N ALA A 15 -25.83 31.39 1.30
CA ALA A 15 -26.16 30.33 0.38
C ALA A 15 -25.72 29.00 1.01
N THR A 16 -26.69 28.21 1.45
CA THR A 16 -26.43 26.84 1.89
C THR A 16 -25.66 26.19 0.77
N PRO A 17 -24.46 25.65 1.02
CA PRO A 17 -23.68 25.03 -0.04
C PRO A 17 -24.60 24.04 -0.76
N SER A 18 -24.71 24.18 -2.09
CA SER A 18 -25.58 23.31 -2.87
C SER A 18 -25.15 21.87 -2.57
N PRO A 19 -26.03 21.01 -2.05
CA PRO A 19 -25.61 19.72 -1.58
C PRO A 19 -25.10 18.92 -2.76
N HIS A 20 -23.86 18.43 -2.65
CA HIS A 20 -23.34 17.30 -3.40
C HIS A 20 -23.05 17.48 -4.90
N GLN A 21 -22.37 18.56 -5.27
CA GLN A 21 -21.67 18.55 -6.55
C GLN A 21 -20.40 17.67 -6.42
N TRP A 22 -20.15 16.86 -7.48
CA TRP A 22 -18.85 16.20 -7.62
C TRP A 22 -17.71 17.23 -7.48
N PRO A 23 -16.53 16.84 -7.01
CA PRO A 23 -15.40 17.74 -6.91
C PRO A 23 -15.19 18.52 -8.22
N SER A 24 -15.06 19.82 -8.14
CA SER A 24 -14.75 20.64 -9.32
C SER A 24 -13.35 20.29 -9.84
N VAL A 25 -13.08 20.60 -11.11
CA VAL A 25 -11.74 20.42 -11.70
C VAL A 25 -10.67 21.12 -10.85
N ALA A 26 -10.96 22.34 -10.36
CA ALA A 26 -10.04 23.07 -9.48
C ALA A 26 -9.77 22.33 -8.16
N THR A 27 -10.78 21.65 -7.60
CA THR A 27 -10.62 20.81 -6.40
C THR A 27 -9.75 19.60 -6.68
N VAL A 28 -10.03 18.91 -7.80
CA VAL A 28 -9.23 17.74 -8.21
C VAL A 28 -7.78 18.14 -8.42
N LEU A 29 -7.52 19.23 -9.15
CA LEU A 29 -6.17 19.75 -9.37
C LEU A 29 -5.49 20.16 -8.05
N GLY A 30 -6.21 20.84 -7.14
CA GLY A 30 -5.66 21.21 -5.83
C GLY A 30 -5.26 20.01 -4.98
N CYS A 31 -6.13 18.99 -4.85
CA CYS A 31 -5.82 17.78 -4.11
C CYS A 31 -4.67 16.98 -4.79
N SER A 32 -4.67 16.91 -6.12
CA SER A 32 -3.60 16.27 -6.88
C SER A 32 -2.26 16.99 -6.72
N SER A 33 -2.25 18.32 -6.63
CA SER A 33 -1.02 19.08 -6.36
C SER A 33 -0.46 18.76 -4.98
N VAL A 34 -1.32 18.67 -3.94
CA VAL A 34 -0.89 18.25 -2.60
C VAL A 34 -0.34 16.82 -2.64
N ALA A 35 -1.03 15.91 -3.31
CA ALA A 35 -0.57 14.53 -3.47
C ALA A 35 0.79 14.46 -4.18
N ALA A 36 1.00 15.25 -5.24
CA ALA A 36 2.26 15.31 -5.95
C ALA A 36 3.41 15.79 -5.06
N VAL A 37 3.18 16.80 -4.22
CA VAL A 37 4.19 17.28 -3.25
C VAL A 37 4.52 16.20 -2.23
N VAL A 38 3.51 15.56 -1.62
CA VAL A 38 3.71 14.48 -0.65
C VAL A 38 4.53 13.35 -1.28
N VAL A 39 4.11 12.87 -2.46
CA VAL A 39 4.79 11.76 -3.14
C VAL A 39 6.20 12.14 -3.60
N ALA A 40 6.43 13.38 -4.03
CA ALA A 40 7.78 13.83 -4.40
C ALA A 40 8.72 13.83 -3.19
N VAL A 41 8.26 14.34 -2.05
CA VAL A 41 9.02 14.32 -0.77
C VAL A 41 9.30 12.88 -0.35
N ASP A 42 8.28 12.04 -0.33
CA ASP A 42 8.38 10.63 0.04
C ASP A 42 9.33 9.85 -0.90
N THR A 43 9.24 10.10 -2.22
CA THR A 43 10.13 9.50 -3.21
C THR A 43 11.58 9.94 -3.00
N TYR A 44 11.80 11.22 -2.66
CA TYR A 44 13.13 11.73 -2.34
C TYR A 44 13.75 11.02 -1.13
N PHE A 45 12.98 10.83 -0.05
CA PHE A 45 13.45 10.09 1.12
C PHE A 45 13.66 8.60 0.83
N SER A 46 12.74 7.97 0.10
CA SER A 46 12.90 6.59 -0.34
C SER A 46 14.18 6.39 -1.18
N ALA A 47 14.55 7.39 -1.99
CA ALA A 47 15.81 7.36 -2.74
C ALA A 47 17.03 7.38 -1.83
N GLN A 48 17.01 8.20 -0.77
CA GLN A 48 18.09 8.23 0.22
C GLN A 48 18.18 6.95 1.05
N ASP A 49 17.04 6.31 1.30
CA ASP A 49 16.94 5.06 2.04
C ASP A 49 17.21 3.82 1.15
N GLY A 50 17.50 4.00 -0.14
CA GLY A 50 17.78 2.93 -1.09
C GLY A 50 16.53 2.19 -1.55
N PHE A 51 15.90 2.65 -2.62
CA PHE A 51 14.61 2.15 -3.14
C PHE A 51 14.43 0.63 -3.17
N LEU A 52 15.46 -0.11 -3.57
CA LEU A 52 15.38 -1.56 -3.75
C LEU A 52 15.85 -2.34 -2.51
N ALA A 53 16.28 -1.64 -1.47
CA ALA A 53 16.80 -2.24 -0.26
C ALA A 53 15.85 -2.12 0.93
N GLN A 54 14.76 -1.36 0.80
CA GLN A 54 13.79 -1.18 1.87
C GLN A 54 13.02 -2.48 2.13
N PRO A 55 12.97 -2.98 3.36
CA PRO A 55 12.10 -4.08 3.71
C PRO A 55 10.65 -3.54 3.84
N PRO A 56 9.69 -4.32 3.48
CA PRO A 56 9.64 -5.62 2.85
C PRO A 56 9.36 -5.55 1.35
N ASN A 57 10.25 -4.98 0.58
CA ASN A 57 10.10 -4.65 -0.84
C ASN A 57 9.87 -5.85 -1.78
N TYR A 58 9.80 -7.06 -1.26
CA TYR A 58 9.67 -8.26 -2.09
C TYR A 58 8.44 -8.21 -3.01
N GLU A 59 7.26 -7.96 -2.46
CA GLU A 59 6.05 -7.88 -3.29
C GLU A 59 6.01 -6.61 -4.14
N GLY A 60 6.40 -5.48 -3.57
CA GLY A 60 6.44 -4.19 -4.27
C GLY A 60 7.33 -4.22 -5.50
N ILE A 61 8.52 -4.79 -5.39
CA ILE A 61 9.44 -4.95 -6.51
C ILE A 61 8.85 -5.91 -7.57
N GLY A 62 8.15 -6.97 -7.16
CA GLY A 62 7.45 -7.86 -8.09
C GLY A 62 6.42 -7.10 -8.94
N TYR A 63 5.64 -6.20 -8.35
CA TYR A 63 4.72 -5.34 -9.13
C TYR A 63 5.46 -4.39 -10.06
N MET A 64 6.58 -3.81 -9.62
CA MET A 64 7.43 -2.98 -10.48
C MET A 64 7.97 -3.77 -11.67
N GLN A 65 8.40 -5.00 -11.45
CA GLN A 65 8.91 -5.90 -12.48
C GLN A 65 7.83 -6.21 -13.52
N PHE A 66 6.64 -6.63 -13.12
CA PHE A 66 5.51 -6.87 -14.03
C PHE A 66 5.18 -5.63 -14.86
N ALA A 67 5.11 -4.47 -14.24
CA ALA A 67 4.81 -3.22 -14.93
C ALA A 67 5.90 -2.82 -15.94
N ARG A 68 7.18 -2.98 -15.57
CA ARG A 68 8.30 -2.69 -16.44
C ARG A 68 8.38 -3.66 -17.62
N THR A 69 8.18 -4.95 -17.34
CA THR A 69 8.12 -5.97 -18.41
C THR A 69 6.98 -5.67 -19.37
N ALA A 70 5.77 -5.38 -18.90
CA ALA A 70 4.66 -5.00 -19.75
C ALA A 70 4.96 -3.74 -20.59
N TYR A 71 5.59 -2.73 -19.98
CA TYR A 71 6.02 -1.51 -20.70
C TYR A 71 7.02 -1.83 -21.83
N LEU A 72 8.05 -2.64 -21.57
CA LEU A 72 9.06 -3.00 -22.57
C LEU A 72 8.45 -3.83 -23.70
N LEU A 73 7.57 -4.76 -23.38
CA LEU A 73 6.83 -5.57 -24.36
C LEU A 73 5.90 -4.69 -25.23
N LEU A 74 5.22 -3.71 -24.65
CA LEU A 74 4.39 -2.78 -25.43
C LEU A 74 5.24 -1.89 -26.35
N ARG A 75 6.40 -1.44 -25.91
CA ARG A 75 7.34 -0.68 -26.77
C ARG A 75 7.86 -1.52 -27.95
N SER A 76 8.06 -2.80 -27.75
CA SER A 76 8.48 -3.74 -28.80
C SER A 76 7.31 -4.34 -29.59
N LEU A 77 6.09 -3.82 -29.41
CA LEU A 77 4.84 -4.24 -30.07
C LEU A 77 4.40 -5.68 -29.79
N HIS A 78 4.90 -6.30 -28.73
CA HIS A 78 4.45 -7.63 -28.27
C HIS A 78 3.20 -7.51 -27.39
N VAL A 79 2.12 -6.95 -27.97
CA VAL A 79 0.90 -6.57 -27.24
C VAL A 79 0.25 -7.75 -26.51
N ARG A 80 0.18 -8.93 -27.12
CA ARG A 80 -0.45 -10.11 -26.52
C ARG A 80 0.30 -10.55 -25.25
N THR A 81 1.61 -10.60 -25.30
CA THR A 81 2.45 -10.98 -24.15
C THR A 81 2.36 -9.92 -23.06
N ALA A 82 2.38 -8.64 -23.44
CA ALA A 82 2.20 -7.53 -22.49
C ALA A 82 0.85 -7.59 -21.76
N LEU A 83 -0.22 -7.93 -22.47
CA LEU A 83 -1.55 -8.11 -21.83
C LEU A 83 -1.55 -9.27 -20.82
N HIS A 84 -0.75 -10.31 -21.07
CA HIS A 84 -0.60 -11.42 -20.12
C HIS A 84 0.15 -10.98 -18.86
N GLU A 85 1.19 -10.17 -19.00
CA GLU A 85 1.89 -9.57 -17.85
C GLU A 85 0.99 -8.61 -17.04
N LEU A 86 0.12 -7.85 -17.73
CA LEU A 86 -0.87 -6.99 -17.08
C LEU A 86 -1.93 -7.77 -16.30
N ASP A 87 -2.16 -9.03 -16.63
CA ASP A 87 -3.03 -9.94 -15.87
C ASP A 87 -2.37 -10.51 -14.60
N SER A 88 -1.35 -9.85 -14.15
CA SER A 88 -0.62 -10.15 -12.92
C SER A 88 -1.51 -10.16 -11.67
N ILE A 89 -0.89 -10.40 -10.52
CA ILE A 89 -1.52 -10.42 -9.20
C ILE A 89 -2.32 -9.13 -8.87
N ALA A 90 -2.05 -8.01 -9.59
CA ALA A 90 -2.71 -6.71 -9.39
C ALA A 90 -2.90 -5.94 -10.72
N PRO A 91 -3.85 -6.36 -11.58
CA PRO A 91 -3.98 -5.86 -12.95
C PRO A 91 -4.07 -4.34 -13.08
N LEU A 92 -4.91 -3.69 -12.29
CA LEU A 92 -5.07 -2.23 -12.34
C LEU A 92 -3.82 -1.50 -11.87
N TRP A 93 -3.17 -1.97 -10.82
CA TRP A 93 -1.94 -1.38 -10.31
C TRP A 93 -0.82 -1.47 -11.32
N THR A 94 -0.62 -2.66 -11.90
CA THR A 94 0.36 -2.91 -12.96
C THR A 94 0.08 -2.06 -14.20
N LEU A 95 -1.19 -1.95 -14.61
CA LEU A 95 -1.59 -1.10 -15.73
C LEU A 95 -1.28 0.38 -15.49
N ILE A 96 -1.65 0.92 -14.32
CA ILE A 96 -1.37 2.32 -13.96
C ILE A 96 0.13 2.58 -14.01
N GLN A 97 0.93 1.71 -13.43
CA GLN A 97 2.38 1.86 -13.39
C GLN A 97 3.00 1.72 -14.80
N THR A 98 2.52 0.80 -15.62
CA THR A 98 2.93 0.65 -17.02
C THR A 98 2.64 1.91 -17.84
N LEU A 99 1.44 2.48 -17.71
CA LEU A 99 1.07 3.73 -18.38
C LEU A 99 1.92 4.90 -17.89
N GLN A 100 2.23 4.93 -16.62
CA GLN A 100 3.10 5.95 -16.04
C GLN A 100 4.51 5.89 -16.62
N TYR A 101 5.05 4.71 -16.89
CA TYR A 101 6.36 4.55 -17.52
C TYR A 101 6.42 5.15 -18.94
N PHE A 102 5.32 5.16 -19.68
CA PHE A 102 5.26 5.87 -20.97
C PHE A 102 5.37 7.38 -20.84
N VAL A 103 4.97 7.95 -19.68
CA VAL A 103 4.95 9.40 -19.46
C VAL A 103 6.25 9.90 -18.85
N ILE A 104 6.80 9.19 -17.87
CA ILE A 104 7.94 9.68 -17.05
C ILE A 104 9.17 8.78 -17.10
N GLY A 105 9.13 7.69 -17.86
CA GLY A 105 10.23 6.71 -17.97
C GLY A 105 10.11 5.57 -16.96
N ASP A 106 10.94 4.53 -17.12
CA ASP A 106 10.89 3.25 -16.42
C ASP A 106 11.99 3.07 -15.37
N GLY A 107 12.57 4.15 -14.90
CA GLY A 107 13.56 4.12 -13.81
C GLY A 107 12.96 3.80 -12.46
N THR A 108 13.80 3.44 -11.50
CA THR A 108 13.39 3.03 -10.16
C THR A 108 12.60 4.12 -9.42
N TRP A 109 13.08 5.38 -9.45
CA TRP A 109 12.37 6.47 -8.78
C TRP A 109 11.01 6.77 -9.43
N GLN A 110 10.90 6.59 -10.76
CA GLN A 110 9.64 6.75 -11.49
C GLN A 110 8.61 5.71 -11.02
N ALA A 111 9.04 4.47 -10.77
CA ALA A 111 8.15 3.45 -10.23
C ALA A 111 7.53 3.88 -8.89
N PHE A 112 8.31 4.49 -8.01
CA PHE A 112 7.84 4.95 -6.70
C PHE A 112 6.81 6.07 -6.78
N THR A 113 6.77 6.84 -7.85
CA THR A 113 5.75 7.88 -8.03
C THR A 113 4.35 7.35 -8.32
N VAL A 114 4.16 6.04 -8.53
CA VAL A 114 2.82 5.42 -8.67
C VAL A 114 1.94 5.65 -7.43
N ARG A 115 2.54 5.87 -6.27
CA ARG A 115 1.88 6.27 -5.02
C ARG A 115 1.01 7.53 -5.16
N PHE A 116 1.27 8.35 -6.16
CA PHE A 116 0.47 9.53 -6.46
C PHE A 116 -1.03 9.21 -6.60
N TRP A 117 -1.37 8.13 -7.27
CA TRP A 117 -2.76 7.80 -7.58
C TRP A 117 -3.61 7.50 -6.34
N PRO A 118 -3.22 6.57 -5.45
CA PRO A 118 -4.00 6.33 -4.24
C PRO A 118 -4.05 7.54 -3.31
N VAL A 119 -2.95 8.29 -3.18
CA VAL A 119 -2.92 9.50 -2.34
C VAL A 119 -3.86 10.56 -2.91
N ALA A 120 -3.79 10.88 -4.20
CA ALA A 120 -4.69 11.85 -4.84
C ALA A 120 -6.17 11.44 -4.67
N LEU A 121 -6.50 10.18 -4.92
CA LEU A 121 -7.85 9.66 -4.75
C LEU A 121 -8.33 9.79 -3.29
N LEU A 122 -7.49 9.49 -2.32
CA LEU A 122 -7.83 9.64 -0.90
C LEU A 122 -8.10 11.11 -0.54
N LEU A 123 -7.22 12.03 -0.94
CA LEU A 123 -7.37 13.45 -0.63
C LEU A 123 -8.64 14.05 -1.28
N ILE A 124 -8.95 13.65 -2.51
CA ILE A 124 -10.19 14.05 -3.19
C ILE A 124 -11.41 13.49 -2.45
N LEU A 125 -11.37 12.22 -2.01
CA LEU A 125 -12.44 11.59 -1.23
C LEU A 125 -12.70 12.35 0.08
N VAL A 126 -11.64 12.63 0.83
CA VAL A 126 -11.69 13.38 2.09
C VAL A 126 -12.29 14.77 1.87
N TYR A 127 -11.77 15.51 0.88
CA TYR A 127 -12.32 16.81 0.53
C TYR A 127 -13.82 16.73 0.23
N TRP A 128 -14.23 15.78 -0.60
CA TRP A 128 -15.62 15.62 -1.01
C TRP A 128 -16.55 15.30 0.18
N ILE A 129 -16.17 14.35 1.04
CA ILE A 129 -16.96 13.96 2.22
C ILE A 129 -17.08 15.11 3.21
N VAL A 130 -15.99 15.81 3.50
CA VAL A 130 -15.98 16.91 4.47
C VAL A 130 -16.71 18.12 3.89
N ARG A 131 -16.49 18.46 2.62
CA ARG A 131 -17.16 19.58 1.95
C ARG A 131 -18.67 19.44 1.87
N ALA A 132 -19.15 18.20 1.80
CA ALA A 132 -20.59 17.90 1.87
C ALA A 132 -21.22 18.23 3.24
N ARG A 133 -20.41 18.45 4.28
CA ARG A 133 -20.84 18.66 5.69
C ARG A 133 -20.41 19.99 6.27
N ALA A 134 -19.33 20.54 5.77
CA ALA A 134 -18.67 21.71 6.35
C ALA A 134 -18.24 22.72 5.28
N THR A 135 -17.59 23.79 5.72
CA THR A 135 -17.08 24.85 4.84
C THR A 135 -15.88 24.36 4.02
N ARG A 136 -15.51 25.13 2.98
CA ARG A 136 -14.35 24.83 2.13
C ARG A 136 -13.06 24.79 2.93
N GLU A 137 -12.90 25.66 3.89
CA GLU A 137 -11.72 25.80 4.74
C GLU A 137 -11.51 24.58 5.61
N ILE A 138 -12.59 24.04 6.20
CA ILE A 138 -12.54 22.80 6.99
C ILE A 138 -12.18 21.61 6.08
N ALA A 139 -12.70 21.58 4.85
CA ALA A 139 -12.36 20.52 3.90
C ALA A 139 -10.88 20.60 3.48
N ILE A 140 -10.32 21.80 3.27
CA ILE A 140 -8.89 21.98 2.99
C ILE A 140 -8.03 21.55 4.20
N ALA A 141 -8.42 21.92 5.41
CA ALA A 141 -7.73 21.49 6.62
C ALA A 141 -7.73 19.96 6.76
N ALA A 142 -8.89 19.32 6.51
CA ALA A 142 -8.98 17.86 6.54
C ALA A 142 -8.07 17.19 5.50
N VAL A 143 -7.95 17.76 4.30
CA VAL A 143 -7.00 17.29 3.27
C VAL A 143 -5.56 17.41 3.77
N ALA A 144 -5.18 18.56 4.35
CA ALA A 144 -3.84 18.76 4.88
C ALA A 144 -3.50 17.77 6.01
N PHE A 145 -4.42 17.58 6.96
CA PHE A 145 -4.24 16.58 8.02
C PHE A 145 -4.13 15.14 7.48
N THR A 146 -4.95 14.80 6.47
CA THR A 146 -4.87 13.47 5.85
C THR A 146 -3.54 13.26 5.13
N ALA A 147 -3.04 14.28 4.43
CA ALA A 147 -1.76 14.22 3.74
C ALA A 147 -0.57 14.01 4.71
N LEU A 148 -0.74 14.35 5.99
CA LEU A 148 0.28 14.22 7.04
C LEU A 148 0.16 12.92 7.86
N LEU A 149 -0.81 12.05 7.58
CA LEU A 149 -0.91 10.77 8.27
C LEU A 149 0.28 9.87 7.93
N PRO A 150 0.81 9.06 8.89
CA PRO A 150 1.92 8.15 8.63
C PRO A 150 1.65 7.22 7.45
N MET A 151 0.44 6.67 7.35
CA MET A 151 0.06 5.80 6.23
C MET A 151 0.06 6.49 4.86
N VAL A 152 0.13 7.83 4.80
CA VAL A 152 0.16 8.62 3.55
C VAL A 152 1.55 9.15 3.28
N SER A 153 2.31 9.49 4.32
CA SER A 153 3.66 10.09 4.24
C SER A 153 4.60 9.41 5.24
N ALA A 154 4.82 8.13 5.04
CA ALA A 154 5.48 7.25 5.99
C ALA A 154 6.93 7.59 6.29
N SER A 155 7.74 7.78 5.26
CA SER A 155 9.18 8.09 5.38
C SER A 155 9.44 9.35 6.20
N VAL A 156 8.52 10.27 6.11
CA VAL A 156 8.56 11.56 6.75
C VAL A 156 8.33 11.45 8.26
N ARG A 157 7.53 10.53 8.69
CA ARG A 157 7.04 10.49 10.06
C ARG A 157 7.81 9.56 10.98
N ALA A 158 8.36 8.48 10.48
CA ALA A 158 9.28 7.62 11.21
C ALA A 158 10.42 8.46 11.82
N SER A 159 10.99 9.37 11.01
CA SER A 159 12.04 10.28 11.44
C SER A 159 11.60 11.27 12.53
N SER A 160 10.36 11.76 12.50
CA SER A 160 9.87 12.74 13.49
C SER A 160 9.70 12.13 14.88
N TRP A 161 9.23 10.89 14.95
CA TRP A 161 9.06 10.18 16.21
C TRP A 161 10.40 9.77 16.83
N GLU A 162 11.29 9.24 16.00
CA GLU A 162 12.65 8.89 16.40
C GLU A 162 13.40 10.10 16.98
N PHE A 163 13.25 11.28 16.35
CA PHE A 163 13.79 12.53 16.85
C PHE A 163 13.22 12.93 18.21
N LEU A 164 11.91 12.79 18.41
CA LEU A 164 11.25 13.23 19.64
C LEU A 164 11.46 12.27 20.80
N THR A 165 11.59 10.98 20.54
CA THR A 165 11.62 9.94 21.59
C THR A 165 12.96 9.24 21.72
N GLY A 166 13.85 9.41 20.77
CA GLY A 166 15.11 8.63 20.65
C GLY A 166 14.87 7.14 20.36
N GLN A 167 13.65 6.75 20.05
CA GLN A 167 13.28 5.38 19.70
C GLN A 167 12.92 5.30 18.24
N ALA A 168 13.65 4.47 17.49
CA ALA A 168 13.27 4.11 16.13
C ALA A 168 11.88 3.46 16.17
N ASN A 169 10.88 4.18 15.74
CA ASN A 169 9.55 3.63 15.61
C ASN A 169 9.42 3.13 14.18
N TYR A 170 9.70 1.86 14.00
CA TYR A 170 9.33 1.14 12.78
C TYR A 170 7.80 1.10 12.77
N ALA A 171 7.21 2.19 12.31
CA ALA A 171 5.85 2.08 11.82
C ALA A 171 5.92 1.04 10.71
N ASP A 172 5.19 -0.07 10.88
CA ASP A 172 4.93 -1.04 9.82
C ASP A 172 4.11 -0.35 8.71
N THR A 173 4.75 0.60 8.04
CA THR A 173 4.17 1.44 6.98
C THR A 173 4.33 0.73 5.64
N TRP A 174 4.06 -0.55 5.65
CA TRP A 174 4.32 -1.51 4.61
C TRP A 174 3.60 -1.25 3.27
N ASN A 175 2.74 -0.26 3.19
CA ASN A 175 1.77 -0.23 2.10
C ASN A 175 2.12 0.71 0.96
N LEU A 176 2.33 2.00 1.24
CA LEU A 176 2.71 2.93 0.18
C LEU A 176 4.21 2.88 -0.12
N ASP A 177 5.04 2.71 0.90
CA ASP A 177 6.49 2.64 0.71
C ASP A 177 6.93 1.34 0.07
N ASP A 178 6.17 0.27 0.27
CA ASP A 178 6.37 -1.05 -0.35
C ASP A 178 5.72 -1.18 -1.75
N LEU A 179 5.14 -0.12 -2.29
CA LEU A 179 4.45 -0.10 -3.59
C LEU A 179 3.36 -1.16 -3.74
N ARG A 180 2.74 -1.59 -2.64
CA ARG A 180 1.65 -2.55 -2.67
C ARG A 180 0.35 -1.91 -3.13
N PRO A 181 -0.46 -2.63 -3.89
CA PRO A 181 -1.76 -2.16 -4.35
C PRO A 181 -2.84 -2.12 -3.26
N ASP A 182 -2.54 -2.62 -2.04
CA ASP A 182 -3.51 -2.77 -0.94
C ASP A 182 -4.12 -1.42 -0.54
N PHE A 183 -3.31 -0.38 -0.44
CA PHE A 183 -3.79 0.96 -0.14
C PHE A 183 -4.71 1.52 -1.23
N LEU A 184 -4.38 1.29 -2.51
CA LEU A 184 -5.25 1.69 -3.62
C LEU A 184 -6.59 0.94 -3.55
N ALA A 185 -6.58 -0.36 -3.30
CA ALA A 185 -7.78 -1.17 -3.18
C ALA A 185 -8.67 -0.68 -2.01
N ALA A 186 -8.08 -0.34 -0.86
CA ALA A 186 -8.78 0.23 0.28
C ALA A 186 -9.45 1.57 -0.08
N VAL A 187 -8.71 2.50 -0.69
CA VAL A 187 -9.22 3.82 -1.10
C VAL A 187 -10.35 3.69 -2.12
N LEU A 188 -10.20 2.81 -3.12
CA LEU A 188 -11.25 2.57 -4.13
C LEU A 188 -12.50 1.94 -3.52
N THR A 189 -12.34 1.02 -2.56
CA THR A 189 -13.47 0.45 -1.81
C THR A 189 -14.19 1.54 -1.01
N LEU A 190 -13.46 2.42 -0.34
CA LEU A 190 -14.04 3.55 0.38
C LEU A 190 -14.76 4.54 -0.54
N TRP A 191 -14.22 4.81 -1.74
CA TRP A 191 -14.94 5.58 -2.76
C TRP A 191 -16.25 4.92 -3.17
N SER A 192 -16.24 3.61 -3.35
CA SER A 192 -17.42 2.83 -3.67
C SER A 192 -18.50 2.95 -2.59
N ILE A 193 -18.13 2.76 -1.33
CA ILE A 193 -19.01 2.89 -0.17
C ILE A 193 -19.51 4.33 0.00
N ALA A 194 -18.60 5.30 -0.05
CA ALA A 194 -18.91 6.72 0.14
C ALA A 194 -19.90 7.21 -0.92
N SER A 195 -19.75 6.77 -2.16
CA SER A 195 -20.70 7.10 -3.23
C SER A 195 -22.14 6.69 -2.86
N LEU A 196 -22.32 5.48 -2.29
CA LEU A 196 -23.63 5.01 -1.84
C LEU A 196 -24.09 5.71 -0.55
N ALA A 197 -23.20 5.95 0.39
CA ALA A 197 -23.52 6.66 1.64
C ALA A 197 -23.99 8.08 1.37
N GLU A 198 -23.30 8.81 0.49
CA GLU A 198 -23.68 10.17 0.13
C GLU A 198 -24.90 10.24 -0.79
N HIS A 199 -25.22 9.16 -1.55
CA HIS A 199 -26.50 9.05 -2.28
C HIS A 199 -27.70 9.21 -1.37
N HIS A 200 -27.62 8.81 -0.11
CA HIS A 200 -28.72 8.99 0.83
C HIS A 200 -29.02 10.46 1.09
N ARG A 201 -27.99 11.32 1.10
CA ARG A 201 -28.12 12.77 1.32
C ARG A 201 -28.59 13.51 0.07
N ALA A 202 -28.07 13.15 -1.09
CA ALA A 202 -28.47 13.73 -2.39
C ALA A 202 -28.61 12.62 -3.44
N PRO A 203 -29.83 12.15 -3.68
CA PRO A 203 -30.11 11.05 -4.60
C PRO A 203 -29.71 11.42 -6.04
N ARG A 204 -28.75 10.66 -6.59
CA ARG A 204 -28.34 10.75 -8.00
C ARG A 204 -28.19 9.34 -8.57
N ARG A 205 -28.73 9.09 -9.75
CA ARG A 205 -28.59 7.78 -10.40
C ARG A 205 -27.13 7.44 -10.68
N SER A 206 -26.31 8.44 -11.03
CA SER A 206 -24.87 8.28 -11.31
C SER A 206 -24.06 7.70 -10.15
N THR A 207 -24.48 7.89 -8.89
CA THR A 207 -23.73 7.37 -7.73
C THR A 207 -23.69 5.85 -7.67
N TYR A 208 -24.72 5.15 -8.18
CA TYR A 208 -24.72 3.70 -8.30
C TYR A 208 -23.66 3.20 -9.29
N PHE A 209 -23.57 3.87 -10.46
CA PHE A 209 -22.60 3.50 -11.50
C PHE A 209 -21.17 3.83 -11.07
N VAL A 210 -20.97 4.98 -10.45
CA VAL A 210 -19.66 5.37 -9.90
C VAL A 210 -19.23 4.41 -8.80
N SER A 211 -20.15 4.02 -7.91
CA SER A 211 -19.88 3.03 -6.87
C SER A 211 -19.47 1.68 -7.46
N ALA A 212 -20.19 1.19 -8.49
CA ALA A 212 -19.84 -0.05 -9.18
C ALA A 212 -18.48 0.01 -9.88
N ALA A 213 -18.17 1.14 -10.54
CA ALA A 213 -16.88 1.36 -11.20
C ALA A 213 -15.73 1.33 -10.19
N PHE A 214 -15.87 1.99 -9.04
CA PHE A 214 -14.87 1.94 -7.98
C PHE A 214 -14.75 0.56 -7.32
N ALA A 215 -15.87 -0.18 -7.17
CA ALA A 215 -15.83 -1.55 -6.68
C ALA A 215 -15.08 -2.48 -7.66
N ALA A 216 -15.34 -2.36 -8.97
CA ALA A 216 -14.60 -3.09 -10.00
C ALA A 216 -13.10 -2.72 -9.98
N ALA A 217 -12.78 -1.44 -9.89
CA ALA A 217 -11.42 -0.96 -9.81
C ALA A 217 -10.70 -1.48 -8.54
N ALA A 218 -11.39 -1.58 -7.39
CA ALA A 218 -10.82 -2.15 -6.17
C ALA A 218 -10.47 -3.64 -6.34
N VAL A 219 -11.35 -4.42 -6.98
CA VAL A 219 -11.09 -5.83 -7.33
C VAL A 219 -9.87 -5.96 -8.24
N LEU A 220 -9.78 -5.12 -9.27
CA LEU A 220 -8.66 -5.14 -10.22
C LEU A 220 -7.36 -4.58 -9.62
N ALA A 221 -7.45 -3.71 -8.62
CA ALA A 221 -6.26 -3.21 -7.92
C ALA A 221 -5.60 -4.31 -7.09
N LYS A 222 -6.38 -5.11 -6.35
CA LYS A 222 -5.86 -6.19 -5.50
C LYS A 222 -6.86 -7.35 -5.46
N PRO A 223 -6.77 -8.31 -6.39
CA PRO A 223 -7.68 -9.46 -6.43
C PRO A 223 -7.74 -10.28 -5.13
N SER A 224 -6.65 -10.38 -4.38
CA SER A 224 -6.62 -11.10 -3.09
C SER A 224 -7.55 -10.52 -2.01
N THR A 225 -7.89 -9.22 -2.08
CA THR A 225 -8.85 -8.57 -1.17
C THR A 225 -10.25 -8.41 -1.78
N SER A 226 -10.49 -8.94 -2.98
CA SER A 226 -11.73 -8.78 -3.73
C SER A 226 -12.98 -9.25 -2.99
N ALA A 227 -12.87 -10.36 -2.25
CA ALA A 227 -13.98 -10.88 -1.47
C ALA A 227 -14.47 -9.86 -0.42
N VAL A 228 -13.53 -9.21 0.28
CA VAL A 228 -13.85 -8.18 1.28
C VAL A 228 -14.39 -6.92 0.61
N ALA A 229 -13.79 -6.46 -0.50
CA ALA A 229 -14.25 -5.30 -1.25
C ALA A 229 -15.67 -5.50 -1.81
N LEU A 230 -15.95 -6.65 -2.41
CA LEU A 230 -17.26 -6.98 -2.94
C LEU A 230 -18.32 -7.18 -1.84
N ALA A 231 -17.96 -7.83 -0.73
CA ALA A 231 -18.84 -7.98 0.42
C ALA A 231 -19.19 -6.63 1.05
N ALA A 232 -18.22 -5.73 1.20
CA ALA A 232 -18.43 -4.36 1.65
C ALA A 232 -19.38 -3.62 0.71
N TRP A 233 -19.14 -3.67 -0.59
CA TRP A 233 -20.01 -3.03 -1.59
C TRP A 233 -21.44 -3.60 -1.58
N ALA A 234 -21.59 -4.92 -1.54
CA ALA A 234 -22.89 -5.58 -1.46
C ALA A 234 -23.65 -5.20 -0.18
N LEU A 235 -22.95 -5.13 0.95
CA LEU A 235 -23.49 -4.67 2.23
C LEU A 235 -23.98 -3.21 2.11
N ALA A 236 -23.20 -2.32 1.49
CA ALA A 236 -23.58 -0.92 1.29
C ALA A 236 -24.85 -0.81 0.43
N LEU A 237 -24.96 -1.59 -0.65
CA LEU A 237 -26.16 -1.67 -1.47
C LEU A 237 -27.36 -2.21 -0.69
N GLY A 238 -27.16 -3.26 0.12
CA GLY A 238 -28.19 -3.85 0.97
C GLY A 238 -28.72 -2.86 2.02
N VAL A 239 -27.83 -2.12 2.69
CA VAL A 239 -28.20 -1.06 3.64
C VAL A 239 -28.97 0.06 2.94
N LEU A 240 -28.50 0.51 1.77
CA LEU A 240 -29.19 1.54 1.00
C LEU A 240 -30.56 1.06 0.52
N TRP A 241 -30.68 -0.19 0.06
CA TRP A 241 -31.96 -0.80 -0.30
C TRP A 241 -32.92 -0.87 0.89
N PHE A 242 -32.44 -1.27 2.05
CA PHE A 242 -33.24 -1.30 3.27
C PHE A 242 -33.78 0.09 3.65
N TRP A 243 -32.97 1.14 3.47
CA TRP A 243 -33.38 2.51 3.77
C TRP A 243 -34.28 3.15 2.73
N ARG A 244 -34.21 2.70 1.48
CA ARG A 244 -34.92 3.28 0.33
C ARG A 244 -35.69 2.23 -0.46
N ARG A 245 -36.52 1.47 0.26
CA ARG A 245 -37.35 0.44 -0.36
C ARG A 245 -38.14 0.99 -1.56
N GLY A 246 -37.95 0.43 -2.77
CA GLY A 246 -38.67 0.81 -3.97
C GLY A 246 -38.09 0.18 -5.24
N MET A 247 -38.95 0.03 -6.26
CA MET A 247 -38.58 -0.57 -7.55
C MET A 247 -37.44 0.19 -8.26
N ALA A 248 -37.35 1.53 -8.08
CA ALA A 248 -36.27 2.31 -8.66
C ALA A 248 -34.89 1.92 -8.06
N THR A 249 -34.82 1.70 -6.75
CA THR A 249 -33.61 1.25 -6.07
C THR A 249 -33.20 -0.14 -6.56
N VAL A 250 -34.13 -1.07 -6.70
CA VAL A 250 -33.89 -2.41 -7.23
C VAL A 250 -33.28 -2.35 -8.63
N ARG A 251 -33.90 -1.56 -9.54
CA ARG A 251 -33.43 -1.39 -10.92
C ARG A 251 -32.01 -0.79 -10.97
N LEU A 252 -31.74 0.25 -10.18
CA LEU A 252 -30.44 0.89 -10.13
C LEU A 252 -29.37 -0.06 -9.55
N THR A 253 -29.71 -0.86 -8.53
CA THR A 253 -28.83 -1.91 -7.99
C THR A 253 -28.52 -2.97 -9.05
N ALA A 254 -29.53 -3.46 -9.77
CA ALA A 254 -29.34 -4.44 -10.85
C ALA A 254 -28.40 -3.89 -11.95
N LEU A 255 -28.61 -2.64 -12.37
CA LEU A 255 -27.74 -1.97 -13.35
C LEU A 255 -26.32 -1.79 -12.83
N ALA A 256 -26.13 -1.45 -11.54
CA ALA A 256 -24.82 -1.33 -10.93
C ALA A 256 -24.08 -2.69 -10.88
N VAL A 257 -24.78 -3.76 -10.52
CA VAL A 257 -24.24 -5.13 -10.56
C VAL A 257 -23.86 -5.53 -11.99
N SER A 258 -24.75 -5.25 -12.97
CA SER A 258 -24.43 -5.52 -14.38
C SER A 258 -23.19 -4.76 -14.85
N LEU A 259 -23.05 -3.49 -14.49
CA LEU A 259 -21.87 -2.69 -14.81
C LEU A 259 -20.60 -3.27 -14.16
N LEU A 260 -20.66 -3.65 -12.87
CA LEU A 260 -19.54 -4.31 -12.19
C LEU A 260 -19.08 -5.55 -12.97
N VAL A 261 -20.04 -6.42 -13.33
CA VAL A 261 -19.73 -7.65 -14.09
C VAL A 261 -19.12 -7.31 -15.44
N ILE A 262 -19.68 -6.35 -16.19
CA ILE A 262 -19.14 -5.93 -17.49
C ILE A 262 -17.70 -5.42 -17.37
N LEU A 263 -17.40 -4.65 -16.33
CA LEU A 263 -16.05 -4.11 -16.12
C LEU A 263 -15.02 -5.20 -15.73
N LEU A 264 -15.47 -6.29 -15.13
CA LEU A 264 -14.61 -7.42 -14.74
C LEU A 264 -14.43 -8.48 -15.84
N ILE A 265 -15.34 -8.54 -16.85
CA ILE A 265 -15.28 -9.52 -17.93
C ILE A 265 -13.94 -9.51 -18.69
N PRO A 266 -13.40 -8.35 -19.15
CA PRO A 266 -12.15 -8.34 -19.90
C PRO A 266 -11.01 -8.98 -19.14
N TRP A 267 -10.92 -8.70 -17.83
CA TRP A 267 -9.91 -9.31 -16.98
C TRP A 267 -10.09 -10.82 -16.83
N GLY A 268 -11.32 -11.29 -16.62
CA GLY A 268 -11.61 -12.72 -16.57
C GLY A 268 -11.30 -13.47 -17.87
N LEU A 269 -11.37 -12.79 -19.02
CA LEU A 269 -11.03 -13.39 -20.33
C LEU A 269 -9.53 -13.49 -20.57
N VAL A 270 -8.74 -12.53 -20.05
CA VAL A 270 -7.27 -12.49 -20.23
C VAL A 270 -6.57 -13.42 -19.23
N GLY A 271 -7.04 -13.50 -18.00
CA GLY A 271 -6.36 -14.15 -16.88
C GLY A 271 -6.69 -15.62 -16.62
N GLY A 272 -7.14 -16.36 -17.59
CA GLY A 272 -7.51 -17.77 -17.42
C GLY A 272 -8.85 -18.00 -16.72
N GLY A 273 -9.62 -16.90 -16.51
CA GLY A 273 -11.01 -16.96 -16.08
C GLY A 273 -11.24 -16.78 -14.58
N ILE A 274 -12.49 -16.41 -14.27
CA ILE A 274 -12.97 -16.14 -12.90
C ILE A 274 -12.73 -17.34 -11.96
N VAL A 275 -12.86 -18.57 -12.46
CA VAL A 275 -12.67 -19.79 -11.66
C VAL A 275 -11.22 -19.93 -11.19
N GLN A 276 -10.24 -19.68 -12.07
CA GLN A 276 -8.84 -19.74 -11.71
C GLN A 276 -8.45 -18.61 -10.74
N THR A 277 -9.03 -17.43 -10.89
CA THR A 277 -8.87 -16.34 -9.93
C THR A 277 -9.45 -16.69 -8.57
N ILE A 278 -10.66 -17.25 -8.51
CA ILE A 278 -11.26 -17.69 -7.24
C ILE A 278 -10.42 -18.80 -6.61
N ALA A 279 -9.93 -19.76 -7.40
CA ALA A 279 -9.03 -20.82 -6.92
C ALA A 279 -7.75 -20.21 -6.33
N ARG A 280 -7.08 -19.30 -7.04
CA ARG A 280 -5.87 -18.59 -6.54
C ARG A 280 -6.16 -17.77 -5.28
N LEU A 281 -7.32 -17.13 -5.19
CA LEU A 281 -7.75 -16.40 -3.99
C LEU A 281 -7.96 -17.33 -2.80
N TYR A 282 -8.57 -18.49 -3.04
CA TYR A 282 -8.77 -19.51 -2.02
C TYR A 282 -7.44 -20.11 -1.57
N GLU A 283 -6.60 -20.55 -2.49
CA GLU A 283 -5.26 -21.05 -2.21
C GLU A 283 -4.40 -20.01 -1.49
N GLY A 284 -4.38 -18.76 -1.98
CA GLY A 284 -3.64 -17.67 -1.35
C GLY A 284 -4.11 -17.38 0.08
N SER A 285 -5.41 -17.34 0.33
CA SER A 285 -5.93 -17.04 1.68
C SER A 285 -5.77 -18.21 2.66
N VAL A 286 -5.86 -19.45 2.20
CA VAL A 286 -5.82 -20.64 3.06
C VAL A 286 -4.39 -21.17 3.19
N THR A 287 -3.65 -21.24 2.09
CA THR A 287 -2.32 -21.86 2.06
C THR A 287 -1.22 -20.87 2.46
N TYR A 288 -1.27 -19.66 1.92
CA TYR A 288 -0.25 -18.64 2.20
C TYR A 288 -0.30 -18.20 3.67
N GLY A 289 -1.50 -17.93 4.19
CA GLY A 289 -1.68 -17.56 5.60
C GLY A 289 -1.26 -18.66 6.58
N ALA A 290 -1.55 -19.94 6.26
CA ALA A 290 -1.22 -21.06 7.14
C ALA A 290 0.27 -21.45 7.13
N THR A 291 0.98 -21.18 6.01
CA THR A 291 2.38 -21.62 5.81
C THR A 291 3.40 -20.57 6.26
N TYR A 292 3.09 -19.29 6.08
CA TYR A 292 4.05 -18.21 6.29
C TYR A 292 3.83 -17.43 7.60
N PHE A 293 2.64 -17.49 8.19
CA PHE A 293 2.34 -16.79 9.44
C PHE A 293 2.02 -17.79 10.56
N PRO A 294 2.58 -17.62 11.76
CA PRO A 294 2.21 -18.45 12.90
C PRO A 294 0.71 -18.31 13.17
N LYS A 295 0.10 -19.43 13.54
CA LYS A 295 -1.29 -19.40 14.01
C LYS A 295 -1.35 -18.61 15.31
N VAL A 296 -2.07 -17.54 15.29
CA VAL A 296 -2.24 -16.60 16.39
C VAL A 296 -3.55 -16.90 17.12
N ASP A 297 -3.58 -16.73 18.42
CA ASP A 297 -4.80 -16.94 19.18
C ASP A 297 -5.88 -15.88 18.86
N LEU A 298 -7.11 -16.13 19.29
CA LEU A 298 -8.23 -15.22 19.01
C LEU A 298 -8.02 -13.84 19.66
N THR A 299 -7.43 -13.79 20.84
CA THR A 299 -7.22 -12.53 21.59
C THR A 299 -6.21 -11.66 20.85
N GLU A 300 -5.12 -12.25 20.42
CA GLU A 300 -4.09 -11.57 19.65
C GLU A 300 -4.66 -11.05 18.32
N ARG A 301 -5.42 -11.87 17.57
CA ARG A 301 -6.11 -11.42 16.35
C ARG A 301 -7.06 -10.25 16.57
N LEU A 302 -7.82 -10.25 17.66
CA LEU A 302 -8.74 -9.15 17.97
C LEU A 302 -8.00 -7.87 18.39
N THR A 303 -6.83 -7.97 19.00
CA THR A 303 -6.06 -6.79 19.44
C THR A 303 -5.11 -6.26 18.35
N TYR A 304 -4.65 -7.11 17.45
CA TYR A 304 -3.64 -6.78 16.45
C TYR A 304 -3.98 -5.52 15.63
N TYR A 305 -5.12 -5.50 14.95
CA TYR A 305 -5.50 -4.37 14.09
C TYR A 305 -5.80 -3.09 14.87
N LEU A 306 -6.24 -3.20 16.12
CA LEU A 306 -6.38 -2.03 16.99
C LEU A 306 -5.01 -1.48 17.40
N GLY A 307 -4.04 -2.37 17.62
CA GLY A 307 -2.65 -2.02 17.88
C GLY A 307 -1.94 -1.33 16.71
N GLN A 308 -2.39 -1.58 15.46
CA GLN A 308 -1.84 -0.94 14.26
C GLN A 308 -2.33 0.51 14.05
N LEU A 309 -3.44 0.92 14.67
CA LEU A 309 -3.99 2.28 14.51
C LEU A 309 -2.98 3.39 14.84
N PRO A 310 -2.21 3.33 15.96
CA PRO A 310 -1.18 4.32 16.24
C PRO A 310 -0.06 4.39 15.20
N ASN A 311 0.31 3.27 14.61
CA ASN A 311 1.35 3.21 13.59
C ASN A 311 0.89 3.84 12.28
N GLN A 312 -0.36 3.63 11.89
CA GLN A 312 -0.91 4.09 10.62
C GLN A 312 -1.49 5.51 10.66
N LEU A 313 -2.16 5.89 11.74
CA LEU A 313 -2.72 7.22 11.93
C LEU A 313 -1.78 8.18 12.66
N GLY A 314 -0.81 7.66 13.39
CA GLY A 314 0.03 8.38 14.33
C GLY A 314 -0.48 8.27 15.76
N GLN A 315 0.43 8.34 16.72
CA GLN A 315 0.07 8.10 18.13
C GLN A 315 -0.88 9.17 18.69
N ILE A 316 -0.59 10.43 18.45
CA ILE A 316 -1.42 11.55 18.92
C ILE A 316 -2.75 11.57 18.18
N GLU A 317 -2.68 11.43 16.85
CA GLU A 317 -3.87 11.43 15.99
C GLU A 317 -4.78 10.24 16.27
N SER A 318 -4.23 9.05 16.51
CA SER A 318 -5.03 7.88 16.85
C SER A 318 -5.77 8.07 18.16
N ALA A 319 -5.14 8.68 19.17
CA ALA A 319 -5.84 9.01 20.42
C ALA A 319 -7.03 9.95 20.18
N PHE A 320 -6.84 11.03 19.41
CA PHE A 320 -7.93 11.94 19.04
C PHE A 320 -9.02 11.25 18.21
N VAL A 321 -8.61 10.43 17.25
CA VAL A 321 -9.54 9.71 16.37
C VAL A 321 -10.35 8.67 17.14
N ILE A 322 -9.72 7.91 18.05
CA ILE A 322 -10.40 6.93 18.88
C ILE A 322 -11.39 7.62 19.82
N LEU A 323 -10.94 8.63 20.58
CA LEU A 323 -11.81 9.37 21.49
C LEU A 323 -12.96 10.07 20.76
N GLY A 324 -12.64 10.69 19.62
CA GLY A 324 -13.65 11.33 18.75
C GLY A 324 -14.64 10.32 18.18
N SER A 325 -14.18 9.15 17.74
CA SER A 325 -15.03 8.09 17.20
C SER A 325 -15.92 7.47 18.29
N LEU A 326 -15.42 7.30 19.51
CA LEU A 326 -16.23 6.88 20.65
C LEU A 326 -17.32 7.91 20.95
N PHE A 327 -16.99 9.19 20.99
CA PHE A 327 -17.97 10.27 21.16
C PHE A 327 -19.02 10.26 20.04
N LEU A 328 -18.59 10.12 18.78
CA LEU A 328 -19.50 10.03 17.63
C LEU A 328 -20.41 8.79 17.73
N THR A 329 -19.88 7.66 18.20
CA THR A 329 -20.67 6.45 18.43
C THR A 329 -21.77 6.68 19.48
N VAL A 330 -21.47 7.39 20.58
CA VAL A 330 -22.50 7.80 21.56
C VAL A 330 -23.54 8.70 20.92
N MET A 331 -23.12 9.64 20.05
CA MET A 331 -24.04 10.52 19.29
C MET A 331 -24.91 9.70 18.31
N MET A 332 -24.36 8.67 17.71
CA MET A 332 -25.08 7.74 16.83
C MET A 332 -26.16 6.99 17.62
N LEU A 333 -25.82 6.42 18.76
CA LEU A 333 -26.77 5.74 19.65
C LEU A 333 -27.90 6.67 20.10
N ARG A 334 -27.62 7.95 20.28
CA ARG A 334 -28.63 8.99 20.58
C ARG A 334 -29.36 9.49 19.32
N ARG A 335 -29.21 8.84 18.18
CA ARG A 335 -29.84 9.18 16.89
C ARG A 335 -29.56 10.62 16.40
N ARG A 336 -28.39 11.16 16.76
CA ARG A 336 -27.97 12.52 16.38
C ARG A 336 -27.10 12.55 15.13
N LEU A 337 -26.65 11.40 14.63
CA LEU A 337 -25.90 11.29 13.37
C LEU A 337 -26.83 10.95 12.20
N ASP A 338 -26.36 11.28 11.02
CA ASP A 338 -27.04 10.98 9.76
C ASP A 338 -26.81 9.52 9.35
N ARG A 339 -27.63 8.99 8.48
CA ARG A 339 -27.53 7.60 7.97
C ARG A 339 -26.20 7.35 7.25
N SER A 340 -25.61 8.38 6.60
CA SER A 340 -24.29 8.24 5.99
C SER A 340 -23.19 7.98 7.01
N GLU A 341 -23.19 8.69 8.16
CA GLU A 341 -22.23 8.44 9.24
C GLU A 341 -22.46 7.05 9.89
N VAL A 342 -23.73 6.65 10.04
CA VAL A 342 -24.07 5.29 10.51
C VAL A 342 -23.53 4.22 9.57
N MET A 343 -23.58 4.46 8.24
CA MET A 343 -22.99 3.56 7.26
C MET A 343 -21.47 3.46 7.44
N TYR A 344 -20.76 4.57 7.58
CA TYR A 344 -19.30 4.56 7.83
C TYR A 344 -18.93 3.82 9.11
N ALA A 345 -19.67 4.01 10.22
CA ALA A 345 -19.46 3.27 11.45
C ALA A 345 -19.67 1.75 11.26
N GLY A 346 -20.69 1.35 10.48
CA GLY A 346 -20.95 -0.04 10.14
C GLY A 346 -19.78 -0.68 9.38
N PHE A 347 -19.09 0.07 8.52
CA PHE A 347 -17.94 -0.44 7.79
C PHE A 347 -16.69 -0.59 8.66
N ILE A 348 -16.51 0.23 9.70
CA ILE A 348 -15.46 -0.02 10.71
C ILE A 348 -15.65 -1.40 11.34
N ALA A 349 -16.87 -1.69 11.80
CA ALA A 349 -17.19 -2.98 12.39
C ALA A 349 -17.02 -4.14 11.38
N PHE A 350 -17.45 -3.92 10.13
CA PHE A 350 -17.31 -4.92 9.08
C PHE A 350 -15.85 -5.26 8.79
N PHE A 351 -14.98 -4.27 8.55
CA PHE A 351 -13.57 -4.51 8.25
C PHE A 351 -12.84 -5.09 9.45
N TYR A 352 -13.13 -4.61 10.66
CA TYR A 352 -12.57 -5.17 11.88
C TYR A 352 -12.88 -6.68 12.00
N VAL A 353 -14.13 -7.06 11.82
CA VAL A 353 -14.53 -8.48 11.87
C VAL A 353 -13.92 -9.26 10.71
N ALA A 354 -14.01 -8.73 9.47
CA ALA A 354 -13.54 -9.43 8.28
C ALA A 354 -12.05 -9.77 8.35
N PHE A 355 -11.22 -8.87 8.92
CA PHE A 355 -9.78 -9.08 9.02
C PHE A 355 -9.34 -9.81 10.30
N SER A 356 -10.17 -9.79 11.36
CA SER A 356 -9.87 -10.54 12.60
C SER A 356 -10.28 -12.03 12.54
N ILE A 357 -11.09 -12.44 11.55
CA ILE A 357 -11.49 -13.86 11.39
C ILE A 357 -10.33 -14.75 10.89
N PRO A 358 -9.54 -14.37 9.87
CA PRO A 358 -8.42 -15.17 9.39
C PRO A 358 -7.39 -15.43 10.49
N SER A 359 -6.76 -16.61 10.44
CA SER A 359 -5.73 -16.99 11.42
C SER A 359 -4.38 -16.30 11.20
N ALA A 360 -4.23 -15.61 10.07
CA ALA A 360 -3.02 -14.88 9.73
C ALA A 360 -3.21 -13.38 9.92
N GLU A 361 -2.28 -12.76 10.62
CA GLU A 361 -2.20 -11.31 10.77
C GLU A 361 -1.44 -10.73 9.57
N VAL A 362 -2.13 -9.92 8.78
CA VAL A 362 -1.55 -9.28 7.61
C VAL A 362 -1.57 -7.77 7.84
N PRO A 363 -0.42 -7.14 8.10
CA PRO A 363 -0.35 -5.69 8.41
C PRO A 363 -1.01 -4.82 7.34
N ASN A 364 -0.86 -5.20 6.08
CA ASN A 364 -1.33 -4.42 4.92
C ASN A 364 -2.84 -4.20 4.90
N VAL A 365 -3.63 -5.11 5.45
CA VAL A 365 -5.09 -4.94 5.49
C VAL A 365 -5.54 -4.06 6.66
N GLY A 366 -4.68 -3.79 7.64
CA GLY A 366 -4.96 -2.86 8.74
C GLY A 366 -5.31 -1.45 8.27
N GLU A 367 -4.79 -1.03 7.11
CA GLU A 367 -5.11 0.28 6.52
C GLU A 367 -6.58 0.45 6.15
N TRP A 368 -7.26 -0.61 5.78
CA TRP A 368 -8.70 -0.58 5.50
C TRP A 368 -9.49 -0.14 6.73
N LEU A 369 -9.11 -0.66 7.89
CA LEU A 369 -9.71 -0.28 9.16
C LEU A 369 -9.35 1.16 9.51
N SER A 370 -8.06 1.53 9.45
CA SER A 370 -7.57 2.86 9.80
C SER A 370 -8.17 3.95 8.93
N LEU A 371 -8.25 3.74 7.61
CA LEU A 371 -8.91 4.66 6.68
C LEU A 371 -10.41 4.78 6.97
N SER A 372 -11.08 3.69 7.31
CA SER A 372 -12.51 3.70 7.63
C SER A 372 -12.78 4.48 8.92
N VAL A 373 -11.96 4.29 9.96
CA VAL A 373 -12.02 5.05 11.22
C VAL A 373 -11.77 6.54 10.95
N TRP A 374 -10.77 6.85 10.14
CA TRP A 374 -10.44 8.23 9.76
C TRP A 374 -11.58 8.91 9.02
N ILE A 375 -12.16 8.27 8.01
CA ILE A 375 -13.29 8.81 7.23
C ILE A 375 -14.53 9.01 8.12
N PHE A 376 -14.84 8.07 9.00
CA PHE A 376 -15.94 8.21 9.96
C PHE A 376 -15.72 9.41 10.89
N PHE A 377 -14.51 9.51 11.45
CA PHE A 377 -14.14 10.63 12.32
C PHE A 377 -14.28 11.97 11.59
N LEU A 378 -13.72 12.11 10.38
CA LEU A 378 -13.81 13.34 9.60
C LEU A 378 -15.26 13.69 9.24
N ALA A 379 -16.06 12.70 8.82
CA ALA A 379 -17.46 12.93 8.49
C ALA A 379 -18.27 13.42 9.68
N GLY A 380 -18.10 12.79 10.85
CA GLY A 380 -18.79 13.16 12.08
C GLY A 380 -18.31 14.49 12.65
N ALA A 381 -16.99 14.69 12.74
CA ALA A 381 -16.40 15.94 13.26
C ALA A 381 -16.78 17.14 12.42
N SER A 382 -16.70 17.04 11.08
CA SER A 382 -17.07 18.12 10.18
C SER A 382 -18.53 18.55 10.34
N ARG A 383 -19.44 17.60 10.56
CA ARG A 383 -20.85 17.88 10.84
C ARG A 383 -21.04 18.59 12.17
N LEU A 384 -20.35 18.16 13.24
CA LEU A 384 -20.44 18.78 14.55
C LEU A 384 -19.90 20.23 14.52
N LEU A 385 -18.79 20.44 13.83
CA LEU A 385 -18.20 21.77 13.66
C LEU A 385 -19.15 22.70 12.91
N SER A 386 -19.88 22.21 11.90
CA SER A 386 -20.81 23.03 11.12
C SER A 386 -22.11 23.36 11.88
N SER A 387 -22.57 22.49 12.79
CA SER A 387 -23.87 22.63 13.46
C SER A 387 -23.84 23.43 14.76
N ARG A 388 -22.70 23.47 15.46
CA ARG A 388 -22.63 23.99 16.83
C ARG A 388 -21.72 25.19 17.01
N TRP A 389 -20.92 25.58 16.02
CA TRP A 389 -19.99 26.68 16.20
C TRP A 389 -20.74 28.00 16.20
N PRO A 390 -20.69 28.78 17.33
CA PRO A 390 -21.35 30.07 17.40
C PRO A 390 -20.87 30.97 16.26
N GLN A 391 -21.75 31.77 15.71
CA GLN A 391 -21.43 32.72 14.60
C GLN A 391 -20.17 33.55 14.86
N LYS A 392 -19.84 33.84 16.13
CA LYS A 392 -18.62 34.57 16.53
C LYS A 392 -17.31 33.82 16.23
N VAL A 393 -17.28 32.49 16.26
CA VAL A 393 -16.08 31.67 15.94
C VAL A 393 -15.98 31.38 14.43
N ARG A 394 -17.07 31.54 13.67
CA ARG A 394 -17.03 31.57 12.20
C ARG A 394 -16.14 32.65 11.60
N ARG A 395 -15.63 33.58 12.44
CA ARG A 395 -14.72 34.68 12.04
C ARG A 395 -13.22 34.33 12.10
N VAL A 396 -12.82 33.08 12.38
CA VAL A 396 -11.46 32.67 12.02
C VAL A 396 -11.40 32.72 10.50
N SER A 397 -10.69 33.72 10.00
CA SER A 397 -10.69 33.99 8.56
C SER A 397 -10.16 32.75 7.81
N PRO A 398 -10.68 32.48 6.60
CA PRO A 398 -10.14 31.44 5.72
C PRO A 398 -8.63 31.54 5.55
N ALA A 399 -8.11 32.78 5.54
CA ALA A 399 -6.69 33.07 5.50
C ALA A 399 -5.93 32.54 6.74
N THR A 400 -6.54 32.56 7.93
CA THR A 400 -5.89 32.08 9.15
C THR A 400 -5.79 30.55 9.15
N LEU A 401 -6.84 29.84 8.71
CA LEU A 401 -6.81 28.38 8.57
C LEU A 401 -5.88 27.93 7.43
N GLY A 402 -5.86 28.67 6.32
CA GLY A 402 -4.90 28.47 5.23
C GLY A 402 -3.46 28.73 5.69
N ALA A 403 -3.23 29.78 6.48
CA ALA A 403 -1.92 30.08 7.04
C ALA A 403 -1.46 29.02 8.06
N VAL A 404 -2.38 28.50 8.90
CA VAL A 404 -2.09 27.38 9.81
C VAL A 404 -1.76 26.11 9.03
N GLY A 405 -2.50 25.80 7.98
CA GLY A 405 -2.20 24.66 7.10
C GLY A 405 -0.86 24.80 6.37
N ILE A 406 -0.57 25.98 5.84
CA ILE A 406 0.75 26.29 5.23
C ILE A 406 1.86 26.28 6.28
N TYR A 407 1.61 26.78 7.48
CA TYR A 407 2.56 26.77 8.59
C TYR A 407 2.88 25.34 9.04
N ILE A 408 1.87 24.48 9.18
CA ILE A 408 2.06 23.06 9.49
C ILE A 408 2.86 22.37 8.37
N LEU A 409 2.54 22.64 7.10
CA LEU A 409 3.29 22.14 5.95
C LEU A 409 4.73 22.65 5.91
N LEU A 410 4.96 23.92 6.25
CA LEU A 410 6.31 24.52 6.29
C LEU A 410 7.13 24.01 7.47
N VAL A 411 6.58 23.97 8.67
CA VAL A 411 7.24 23.41 9.86
C VAL A 411 7.55 21.93 9.64
N TYR A 412 6.63 21.21 9.02
CA TYR A 412 6.80 19.84 8.64
C TYR A 412 7.91 19.68 7.57
N SER A 413 7.88 20.43 6.48
CA SER A 413 8.91 20.37 5.43
C SER A 413 10.28 20.79 5.93
N LEU A 414 10.37 21.84 6.75
CA LEU A 414 11.63 22.32 7.34
C LEU A 414 12.15 21.38 8.43
N GLY A 415 11.26 20.85 9.27
CA GLY A 415 11.60 19.80 10.23
C GLY A 415 12.16 18.57 9.52
N MET A 416 11.61 18.21 8.38
CA MET A 416 12.05 17.07 7.59
C MET A 416 13.40 17.27 6.91
N VAL A 417 13.66 18.45 6.35
CA VAL A 417 15.00 18.77 5.81
C VAL A 417 16.06 18.73 6.93
N ALA A 418 15.73 19.22 8.12
CA ALA A 418 16.62 19.14 9.27
C ALA A 418 16.86 17.68 9.72
N LEU A 419 15.83 16.84 9.70
CA LEU A 419 15.88 15.42 10.06
C LEU A 419 16.55 14.56 8.98
N SER A 420 16.46 14.93 7.69
CA SER A 420 17.12 14.23 6.58
C SER A 420 18.65 14.21 6.69
N ASN A 421 19.22 15.17 7.42
CA ASN A 421 20.64 15.21 7.75
C ASN A 421 21.00 14.38 9.00
N TRP A 422 19.99 13.77 9.67
CA TRP A 422 20.23 12.89 10.81
C TRP A 422 20.78 11.55 10.33
N PRO A 423 21.97 11.13 10.80
CA PRO A 423 22.60 9.91 10.32
C PRO A 423 21.97 8.67 10.96
N GLY A 424 20.78 8.30 10.58
CA GLY A 424 20.16 7.04 10.99
C GLY A 424 21.00 5.85 10.50
N ASN A 425 21.36 4.92 11.41
CA ASN A 425 22.13 3.73 11.05
C ASN A 425 21.40 2.88 10.01
N GLU A 426 20.09 2.89 10.04
CA GLU A 426 19.22 2.21 9.09
C GLU A 426 19.35 2.75 7.66
N ARG A 427 19.34 4.07 7.47
CA ARG A 427 19.56 4.69 6.15
C ARG A 427 20.89 4.31 5.54
N ARG A 428 21.96 4.30 6.36
CA ARG A 428 23.28 3.85 5.90
C ARG A 428 23.26 2.39 5.49
N SER A 429 22.58 1.56 6.27
CA SER A 429 22.39 0.14 5.97
C SER A 429 21.65 -0.06 4.64
N ASN A 430 20.52 0.61 4.45
CA ASN A 430 19.71 0.49 3.24
C ASN A 430 20.42 1.05 2.00
N ALA A 431 21.10 2.18 2.11
CA ALA A 431 21.91 2.73 1.03
C ALA A 431 23.05 1.80 0.63
N GLN A 432 23.68 1.15 1.61
CA GLN A 432 24.73 0.14 1.37
C GLN A 432 24.15 -1.10 0.67
N LEU A 433 23.00 -1.61 1.12
CA LEU A 433 22.30 -2.71 0.48
C LEU A 433 21.97 -2.40 -0.98
N GLN A 434 21.42 -1.22 -1.25
CA GLN A 434 21.14 -0.75 -2.60
C GLN A 434 22.39 -0.73 -3.47
N THR A 435 23.49 -0.20 -2.93
CA THR A 435 24.77 -0.10 -3.66
C THR A 435 25.29 -1.48 -4.03
N VAL A 436 25.36 -2.39 -3.06
CA VAL A 436 25.87 -3.75 -3.29
C VAL A 436 24.94 -4.55 -4.21
N THR A 437 23.61 -4.44 -4.04
CA THR A 437 22.64 -5.10 -4.93
C THR A 437 22.80 -4.62 -6.36
N THR A 438 23.03 -3.32 -6.57
CA THR A 438 23.27 -2.75 -7.91
C THR A 438 24.59 -3.24 -8.51
N GLN A 439 25.66 -3.27 -7.73
CA GLN A 439 26.98 -3.79 -8.18
C GLN A 439 26.91 -5.28 -8.51
N LEU A 440 26.22 -6.06 -7.68
CA LEU A 440 26.00 -7.49 -7.91
C LEU A 440 25.23 -7.72 -9.21
N ALA A 441 24.13 -6.97 -9.44
CA ALA A 441 23.37 -7.06 -10.69
C ALA A 441 24.22 -6.66 -11.91
N GLN A 442 25.04 -5.61 -11.81
CA GLN A 442 25.94 -5.20 -12.90
C GLN A 442 26.97 -6.27 -13.22
N GLU A 443 27.55 -6.92 -12.22
CA GLU A 443 28.52 -8.01 -12.43
C GLU A 443 27.84 -9.21 -13.04
N MET A 444 26.69 -9.64 -12.48
CA MET A 444 25.91 -10.74 -13.06
C MET A 444 25.54 -10.48 -14.52
N GLY A 445 25.08 -9.28 -14.85
CA GLY A 445 24.70 -8.90 -16.23
C GLY A 445 25.82 -8.95 -17.25
N ARG A 446 27.10 -9.04 -16.82
CA ARG A 446 28.25 -9.29 -17.72
C ARG A 446 28.43 -10.74 -18.10
N HIS A 447 27.93 -11.66 -17.26
CA HIS A 447 28.23 -13.09 -17.32
C HIS A 447 27.01 -13.96 -17.62
N ILE A 448 25.80 -13.49 -17.26
CA ILE A 448 24.56 -14.26 -17.41
C ILE A 448 23.56 -13.52 -18.30
N SER A 449 22.81 -14.27 -19.08
CA SER A 449 21.75 -13.75 -19.96
C SER A 449 20.36 -13.95 -19.37
N ALA A 450 19.35 -13.35 -19.98
CA ALA A 450 17.96 -13.55 -19.57
C ALA A 450 17.46 -14.99 -19.71
N ALA A 451 18.14 -15.83 -20.51
CA ALA A 451 17.82 -17.25 -20.65
C ALA A 451 18.41 -18.11 -19.54
N ASP A 452 19.31 -17.56 -18.75
CA ASP A 452 19.96 -18.26 -17.65
C ASP A 452 19.13 -18.18 -16.36
N CYS A 453 19.52 -18.96 -15.35
CA CYS A 453 19.02 -18.78 -13.99
C CYS A 453 20.16 -18.49 -13.02
N PHE A 454 19.81 -17.93 -11.90
CA PHE A 454 20.70 -17.79 -10.74
C PHE A 454 20.04 -18.36 -9.49
N THR A 455 20.85 -18.70 -8.49
CA THR A 455 20.38 -19.14 -7.18
C THR A 455 20.87 -18.14 -6.14
N TYR A 456 19.94 -17.63 -5.34
CA TYR A 456 20.23 -16.63 -4.32
C TYR A 456 19.90 -17.17 -2.92
N ALA A 457 20.90 -17.22 -2.04
CA ALA A 457 20.66 -17.47 -0.64
C ALA A 457 19.97 -16.24 -0.02
N PRO A 458 18.88 -16.40 0.77
CA PRO A 458 18.20 -15.27 1.37
C PRO A 458 19.12 -14.47 2.25
N GLY A 459 18.99 -13.18 2.09
CA GLY A 459 19.76 -12.16 2.78
C GLY A 459 19.38 -10.78 2.26
N PRO A 460 20.15 -9.73 2.62
CA PRO A 460 19.91 -8.39 2.11
C PRO A 460 20.01 -8.40 0.57
N GLY A 461 19.04 -7.77 -0.07
CA GLY A 461 18.89 -7.81 -1.53
C GLY A 461 18.06 -9.02 -1.95
N TRP A 462 16.77 -8.79 -2.15
CA TRP A 462 15.83 -9.83 -2.55
C TRP A 462 16.10 -10.28 -3.99
N PRO A 463 15.86 -11.55 -4.34
CA PRO A 463 15.98 -12.02 -5.71
C PRO A 463 15.22 -11.15 -6.71
N ALA A 464 14.03 -10.68 -6.36
CA ALA A 464 13.22 -9.79 -7.19
C ALA A 464 13.92 -8.47 -7.51
N SER A 465 14.75 -7.93 -6.62
CA SER A 465 15.56 -6.72 -6.89
C SER A 465 16.60 -7.01 -7.97
N LEU A 466 17.24 -8.17 -7.94
CA LEU A 466 18.20 -8.59 -8.96
C LEU A 466 17.52 -8.83 -10.29
N GLU A 467 16.41 -9.54 -10.32
CA GLU A 467 15.62 -9.76 -11.54
C GLU A 467 15.16 -8.44 -12.16
N TYR A 468 14.68 -7.50 -11.34
CA TYR A 468 14.30 -6.17 -11.80
C TYR A 468 15.46 -5.39 -12.42
N LEU A 469 16.64 -5.43 -11.81
CA LEU A 469 17.83 -4.75 -12.30
C LEU A 469 18.43 -5.40 -13.55
N LEU A 470 18.22 -6.71 -13.70
CA LEU A 470 18.72 -7.52 -14.82
C LEU A 470 17.74 -7.59 -16.01
N LEU A 471 16.56 -6.95 -15.93
CA LEU A 471 15.63 -6.85 -17.05
C LEU A 471 16.31 -6.26 -18.30
N ASP A 472 16.32 -7.03 -19.38
CA ASP A 472 16.80 -6.58 -20.67
C ASP A 472 15.77 -5.74 -21.44
N SER A 473 16.13 -5.29 -22.64
CA SER A 473 15.25 -4.47 -23.50
C SER A 473 14.01 -5.22 -24.01
N SER A 474 13.98 -6.55 -23.92
CA SER A 474 12.84 -7.39 -24.29
C SER A 474 11.87 -7.63 -23.13
N GLY A 475 12.22 -7.17 -21.92
CA GLY A 475 11.46 -7.44 -20.69
C GLY A 475 11.74 -8.80 -20.09
N ALA A 476 12.81 -9.46 -20.49
CA ALA A 476 13.25 -10.72 -19.92
C ALA A 476 14.38 -10.51 -18.89
N ALA A 477 14.42 -11.34 -17.87
CA ALA A 477 15.48 -11.38 -16.86
C ALA A 477 15.87 -12.82 -16.55
N PRO A 478 17.10 -13.08 -16.10
CA PRO A 478 17.44 -14.37 -15.53
C PRO A 478 16.58 -14.65 -14.30
N VAL A 479 16.10 -15.87 -14.16
CA VAL A 479 15.15 -16.25 -13.12
C VAL A 479 15.89 -16.80 -11.90
N ASN A 480 15.49 -16.36 -10.70
CA ASN A 480 15.96 -16.98 -9.45
C ASN A 480 15.37 -18.38 -9.31
N THR A 481 16.22 -19.38 -9.13
CA THR A 481 15.82 -20.78 -9.00
C THR A 481 16.61 -21.46 -7.88
N PRO A 482 15.98 -22.22 -7.00
CA PRO A 482 14.53 -22.41 -6.85
C PRO A 482 13.88 -21.24 -6.11
N ILE A 483 12.69 -20.84 -6.55
CA ILE A 483 11.97 -19.69 -5.98
C ILE A 483 11.40 -20.05 -4.62
N ASP A 484 10.80 -21.25 -4.49
CA ASP A 484 10.17 -21.71 -3.25
C ASP A 484 10.63 -23.13 -2.89
N VAL A 485 10.90 -23.30 -1.60
CA VAL A 485 11.19 -24.61 -1.02
C VAL A 485 10.02 -24.98 -0.13
N ASP A 486 9.26 -25.97 -0.55
CA ASP A 486 8.31 -26.66 0.32
C ASP A 486 9.05 -27.79 1.04
N PRO A 487 9.33 -27.66 2.35
CA PRO A 487 10.09 -28.65 3.10
C PRO A 487 9.38 -30.02 3.22
N THR A 488 8.10 -30.09 2.85
CA THR A 488 7.33 -31.34 2.84
C THR A 488 7.50 -32.13 1.56
N THR A 489 7.87 -31.47 0.47
CA THR A 489 7.95 -32.08 -0.88
C THR A 489 9.33 -31.97 -1.53
N THR A 490 10.16 -31.01 -1.12
CA THR A 490 11.48 -30.74 -1.70
C THR A 490 12.58 -31.31 -0.81
N THR A 491 13.40 -32.19 -1.33
CA THR A 491 14.62 -32.66 -0.62
C THR A 491 15.78 -31.68 -0.82
N ILE A 492 16.81 -31.74 0.04
CA ILE A 492 18.02 -30.92 -0.12
C ILE A 492 18.71 -31.25 -1.46
N ASP A 493 18.71 -32.54 -1.88
CA ASP A 493 19.31 -32.94 -3.14
C ASP A 493 18.58 -32.39 -4.35
N ASP A 494 17.23 -32.35 -4.34
CA ASP A 494 16.44 -31.74 -5.39
C ASP A 494 16.70 -30.23 -5.47
N TYR A 495 16.84 -29.57 -4.31
CA TYR A 495 17.20 -28.17 -4.23
C TYR A 495 18.56 -27.88 -4.86
N LEU A 496 19.58 -28.67 -4.48
CA LEU A 496 20.93 -28.54 -5.04
C LEU A 496 20.96 -28.91 -6.53
N LEU A 497 20.17 -29.87 -6.97
CA LEU A 497 20.06 -30.23 -8.39
C LEU A 497 19.48 -29.09 -9.22
N SER A 498 18.52 -28.38 -8.68
CA SER A 498 17.98 -27.16 -9.31
C SER A 498 19.02 -26.04 -9.36
N ALA A 499 19.75 -25.81 -8.28
CA ALA A 499 20.81 -24.80 -8.22
C ALA A 499 21.96 -25.09 -9.20
N ARG A 500 22.30 -26.37 -9.40
CA ARG A 500 23.34 -26.83 -10.36
C ARG A 500 23.05 -26.42 -11.81
N ARG A 501 21.82 -26.13 -12.17
CA ARG A 501 21.44 -25.72 -13.53
C ARG A 501 21.69 -24.24 -13.78
N CYS A 502 21.83 -23.46 -12.73
CA CYS A 502 21.97 -22.00 -12.84
C CYS A 502 23.39 -21.58 -13.23
N ALA A 503 23.51 -20.45 -13.90
CA ALA A 503 24.79 -19.89 -14.32
C ALA A 503 25.52 -19.17 -13.17
N ALA A 504 24.76 -18.70 -12.16
CA ALA A 504 25.30 -18.00 -11.00
C ALA A 504 24.70 -18.52 -9.69
N VAL A 505 25.52 -18.51 -8.63
CA VAL A 505 25.10 -18.82 -7.25
C VAL A 505 25.62 -17.74 -6.33
N ILE A 506 24.72 -17.20 -5.51
CA ILE A 506 25.03 -16.13 -4.56
C ILE A 506 24.80 -16.66 -3.14
N VAL A 507 25.83 -16.58 -2.30
CA VAL A 507 25.79 -17.07 -0.91
C VAL A 507 26.50 -16.11 0.05
N TYR A 508 26.15 -16.21 1.32
CA TYR A 508 26.84 -15.49 2.39
C TYR A 508 27.95 -16.34 3.02
N ARG A 509 29.03 -15.69 3.46
CA ARG A 509 30.14 -16.39 4.16
C ARG A 509 29.80 -16.77 5.56
N GLU A 510 29.02 -15.94 6.22
CA GLU A 510 28.63 -16.07 7.61
C GLU A 510 27.65 -17.24 7.79
N ASP A 511 27.54 -17.74 9.03
CA ASP A 511 26.59 -18.79 9.34
C ASP A 511 25.16 -18.31 9.04
N ILE A 512 24.37 -19.19 8.46
CA ILE A 512 23.00 -18.89 8.08
C ILE A 512 22.13 -18.42 9.26
N ALA A 513 22.44 -18.85 10.49
CA ALA A 513 21.75 -18.38 11.68
C ALA A 513 22.02 -16.89 11.95
N GLN A 514 23.25 -16.42 11.68
CA GLN A 514 23.64 -15.01 11.78
C GLN A 514 22.99 -14.16 10.69
N VAL A 515 22.94 -14.70 9.46
CA VAL A 515 22.22 -14.09 8.34
C VAL A 515 20.73 -14.01 8.64
N ALA A 516 20.14 -15.07 9.21
CA ALA A 516 18.73 -15.14 9.57
C ALA A 516 18.34 -14.19 10.71
N GLN A 517 19.28 -13.83 11.60
CA GLN A 517 19.07 -12.79 12.61
C GLN A 517 19.01 -11.39 12.01
N ALA A 518 19.81 -11.15 10.97
CA ALA A 518 19.81 -9.87 10.25
C ALA A 518 18.61 -9.75 9.31
N PHE A 519 18.15 -10.88 8.75
CA PHE A 519 17.09 -10.92 7.73
C PHE A 519 16.10 -12.03 8.06
N PHE A 520 14.81 -11.72 7.88
CA PHE A 520 13.75 -12.70 8.11
C PHE A 520 13.90 -13.88 7.15
N THR A 521 14.56 -14.95 7.63
CA THR A 521 14.68 -16.21 6.91
C THR A 521 13.91 -17.27 7.66
N PRO A 522 12.85 -17.86 7.07
CA PRO A 522 12.12 -18.94 7.71
C PRO A 522 13.04 -20.09 8.15
N VAL A 523 12.87 -20.53 9.38
CA VAL A 523 13.72 -21.59 9.98
C VAL A 523 13.77 -22.84 9.09
N VAL A 524 12.66 -23.16 8.44
CA VAL A 524 12.53 -24.30 7.54
C VAL A 524 13.44 -24.24 6.31
N ARG A 525 13.87 -23.04 5.89
CA ARG A 525 14.77 -22.84 4.74
C ARG A 525 16.25 -22.91 5.10
N GLN A 526 16.61 -22.72 6.34
CA GLN A 526 18.01 -22.63 6.77
C GLN A 526 18.86 -23.88 6.41
N PRO A 527 18.37 -25.13 6.52
CA PRO A 527 19.13 -26.30 6.11
C PRO A 527 19.52 -26.31 4.62
N TYR A 528 18.61 -25.89 3.75
CA TYR A 528 18.83 -25.82 2.29
C TYR A 528 19.91 -24.80 1.94
N LEU A 529 19.88 -23.63 2.56
CA LEU A 529 20.82 -22.56 2.33
C LEU A 529 22.22 -22.90 2.84
N ARG A 530 22.28 -23.61 3.98
CA ARG A 530 23.54 -24.13 4.50
C ARG A 530 24.14 -25.16 3.55
N ALA A 531 23.33 -26.07 3.04
CA ALA A 531 23.77 -27.07 2.06
C ALA A 531 24.25 -26.41 0.75
N LEU A 532 23.54 -25.39 0.25
CA LEU A 532 23.93 -24.62 -0.92
C LEU A 532 25.31 -23.95 -0.73
N ALA A 533 25.51 -23.27 0.39
CA ALA A 533 26.75 -22.57 0.70
C ALA A 533 27.94 -23.55 0.85
N GLN A 534 27.72 -24.72 1.43
CA GLN A 534 28.73 -25.78 1.52
C GLN A 534 29.05 -26.38 0.16
N TRP A 535 28.01 -26.71 -0.60
CA TRP A 535 28.20 -27.34 -1.91
C TRP A 535 28.92 -26.42 -2.90
N VAL A 536 28.51 -25.13 -3.05
CA VAL A 536 29.10 -24.23 -4.04
C VAL A 536 30.58 -23.96 -3.78
N ARG A 537 31.02 -24.05 -2.53
CA ARG A 537 32.43 -23.90 -2.11
C ARG A 537 33.26 -25.14 -2.30
N SER A 538 32.63 -26.27 -2.57
CA SER A 538 33.40 -27.51 -2.81
C SER A 538 34.11 -27.46 -4.17
N PRO A 539 35.32 -28.03 -4.30
CA PRO A 539 36.04 -28.10 -5.58
C PRO A 539 35.24 -28.77 -6.71
N ASP A 540 34.36 -29.69 -6.32
CA ASP A 540 33.57 -30.51 -7.27
C ASP A 540 32.26 -29.83 -7.68
N SER A 541 32.01 -28.61 -7.22
CA SER A 541 30.78 -27.88 -7.53
C SER A 541 30.68 -27.48 -9.01
N GLY A 542 31.82 -27.25 -9.67
CA GLY A 542 31.89 -26.72 -11.02
C GLY A 542 31.68 -25.20 -11.07
N TYR A 543 31.75 -24.52 -9.92
CA TYR A 543 31.64 -23.06 -9.79
C TYR A 543 32.95 -22.45 -9.27
N ALA A 544 33.28 -21.26 -9.77
CA ALA A 544 34.41 -20.47 -9.31
C ALA A 544 33.91 -19.19 -8.64
N LEU A 545 34.57 -18.79 -7.55
CA LEU A 545 34.34 -17.51 -6.93
C LEU A 545 34.77 -16.41 -7.90
N ASP A 546 33.84 -15.53 -8.26
CA ASP A 546 34.09 -14.40 -9.15
C ASP A 546 34.36 -13.13 -8.35
N GLN A 547 33.42 -12.73 -7.50
CA GLN A 547 33.52 -11.50 -6.74
C GLN A 547 32.92 -11.61 -5.33
N THR A 548 33.38 -10.74 -4.45
CA THR A 548 32.97 -10.65 -3.06
C THR A 548 32.65 -9.19 -2.69
N TRP A 549 31.52 -8.99 -2.02
CA TRP A 549 31.14 -7.71 -1.43
C TRP A 549 30.97 -7.85 0.07
N ARG A 550 31.27 -6.80 0.81
CA ARG A 550 31.12 -6.76 2.26
C ARG A 550 30.14 -5.69 2.65
N PHE A 551 29.19 -6.08 3.47
CA PHE A 551 28.31 -5.18 4.20
C PHE A 551 28.89 -5.00 5.61
N SER A 552 28.92 -3.77 6.10
CA SER A 552 29.32 -3.47 7.46
C SER A 552 28.20 -2.75 8.19
N ASP A 553 27.97 -3.14 9.42
CA ASP A 553 27.04 -2.45 10.32
C ASP A 553 25.59 -2.37 9.77
N LEU A 554 25.10 -3.50 9.21
CA LEU A 554 23.72 -3.59 8.73
C LEU A 554 22.73 -3.58 9.89
N ALA A 555 21.69 -2.77 9.77
CA ALA A 555 20.56 -2.81 10.69
C ALA A 555 19.78 -4.13 10.52
N PRO A 556 19.43 -4.83 11.62
CA PRO A 556 18.57 -5.99 11.54
C PRO A 556 17.21 -5.63 10.93
N ILE A 557 16.74 -6.43 9.99
CA ILE A 557 15.47 -6.24 9.30
C ILE A 557 14.46 -7.25 9.87
N GLY A 558 13.41 -6.76 10.53
CA GLY A 558 12.31 -7.62 10.98
C GLY A 558 11.58 -7.07 12.20
N PRO A 559 10.36 -7.59 12.47
CA PRO A 559 9.49 -7.12 13.55
C PRO A 559 10.07 -7.33 14.97
N HIS A 560 11.15 -8.08 15.12
CA HIS A 560 11.82 -8.36 16.40
C HIS A 560 13.06 -7.52 16.66
N ALA A 561 13.42 -6.60 15.77
CA ALA A 561 14.55 -5.68 15.94
C ALA A 561 14.29 -4.52 16.92
N LEU A 562 13.12 -4.52 17.55
CA LEU A 562 12.69 -3.52 18.52
C LEU A 562 13.48 -3.66 19.85
N GLY A 563 14.65 -3.07 19.94
CA GLY A 563 15.23 -2.94 21.27
C GLY A 563 16.72 -2.65 21.34
N HIS A 564 17.57 -3.31 20.59
CA HIS A 564 19.01 -3.05 20.61
C HIS A 564 19.59 -3.26 19.22
N TYR A 565 19.90 -2.16 18.55
CA TYR A 565 20.68 -2.18 17.33
C TYR A 565 22.07 -2.74 17.61
N GLN A 566 22.35 -3.95 17.13
CA GLN A 566 23.70 -4.47 16.98
C GLN A 566 23.94 -4.63 15.48
N GLY A 567 24.82 -3.80 14.93
CA GLY A 567 25.17 -3.88 13.53
C GLY A 567 25.74 -5.23 13.16
N VAL A 568 25.21 -5.82 12.10
CA VAL A 568 25.68 -7.12 11.57
C VAL A 568 26.56 -6.86 10.36
N SER A 569 27.74 -7.46 10.32
CA SER A 569 28.59 -7.45 9.13
C SER A 569 28.43 -8.76 8.38
N LEU A 570 28.14 -8.68 7.09
CA LEU A 570 27.95 -9.84 6.22
C LEU A 570 28.82 -9.72 4.97
N THR A 571 29.21 -10.86 4.44
CA THR A 571 29.99 -10.97 3.21
C THR A 571 29.22 -11.80 2.20
N VAL A 572 28.92 -11.24 1.04
CA VAL A 572 28.25 -11.93 -0.05
C VAL A 572 29.25 -12.29 -1.14
N ASP A 573 29.21 -13.55 -1.57
CA ASP A 573 30.06 -14.12 -2.62
C ASP A 573 29.21 -14.47 -3.84
N LEU A 574 29.65 -14.03 -5.02
CA LEU A 574 29.13 -14.47 -6.32
C LEU A 574 30.01 -15.58 -6.86
N TYR A 575 29.40 -16.69 -7.15
CA TYR A 575 30.01 -17.83 -7.83
C TYR A 575 29.42 -17.95 -9.23
N LEU A 576 30.29 -18.05 -10.23
CA LEU A 576 29.91 -18.27 -11.62
C LEU A 576 30.27 -19.68 -12.05
N ARG A 577 29.44 -20.28 -12.91
CA ARG A 577 29.70 -21.58 -13.47
C ARG A 577 30.97 -21.55 -14.33
N SER A 578 31.91 -22.45 -14.05
CA SER A 578 33.15 -22.55 -14.83
C SER A 578 32.84 -22.98 -16.24
N SER A 579 33.42 -22.32 -17.26
CA SER A 579 33.21 -22.57 -18.68
C SER A 579 33.78 -23.92 -19.18
N GLY A 580 34.15 -24.83 -18.32
CA GLY A 580 34.81 -26.11 -18.63
C GLY A 580 34.22 -27.33 -17.94
N GLY A 581 33.00 -27.22 -17.36
CA GLY A 581 32.31 -28.35 -16.74
C GLY A 581 31.21 -28.94 -17.59
#